data_9ae644cb3617db95918e75a5f74f0990
#
_entry.id   9ae644cb3617db95918e75a5f74f0990
#
_cell.length_a   1.000
_cell.length_b   1.000
_cell.length_c   1.000
_cell.angle_alpha   90.00
_cell.angle_beta   90.00
_cell.angle_gamma   90.00
#
_symmetry.space_group_name_H-M   'P 1'
#
loop_
_entity.id
_entity.type
_entity.pdbx_description
1 polymer ?
#
loop_
_entity_poly.entity_id
_entity_poly.type
_entity_poly.pdbx_seq_one_letter_code
_entity_poly.pdbx_strand_id
1 'polypeptide(L)'
;MIKKFKNIAIVALTAIIWSCGDAKKDAQQGQGSLQVKGIKVAAQPFNSEVKTTATIMANEQVELKAPIAGQVLAIYFDEGANVKKGQQLIRIDDRSWKAQLVGVTAALENAQKDYERKKQLLAIEGSSQEEVDNAFSTVETLKSQAEELKVNIDLANVKAPFSGKLGMRNFSEGTFLSQGQVITSLTAIDKLKVDFTMAQNHQNSIAIGKKIMVLIENDTLEAEIYAISPVVSADSRTINVRAMLKQNEEKMYMPGVFAEIIITTNFINDALLVPTQAIVPSITDQTIYVVKDGKAQKKIVQIGNRTKDLVHVTEGLSEGEIVLTTGLLQVKDGMPVTVELIN
;
A
#
# COMPACT_ATOMS: atom_id res chain seq x y z
N MET A 1 25.90 86.70 8.92
CA MET A 1 25.62 87.95 8.18
C MET A 1 24.19 87.91 7.78
N ILE A 2 23.33 88.64 8.50
CA ILE A 2 22.90 90.01 8.14
C ILE A 2 21.87 89.90 7.01
N LYS A 3 20.67 90.09 7.41
CA LYS A 3 19.67 91.22 7.39
C LYS A 3 18.64 90.93 6.32
N LYS A 4 17.33 90.93 6.80
CA LYS A 4 16.38 92.06 6.85
C LYS A 4 15.74 92.35 5.47
N PHE A 5 14.45 92.39 5.32
CA PHE A 5 13.46 93.43 5.62
C PHE A 5 12.08 92.84 5.28
N LYS A 6 11.08 92.77 6.11
CA LYS A 6 10.22 93.81 6.67
C LYS A 6 9.20 94.45 5.67
N ASN A 7 7.93 94.13 5.99
CA ASN A 7 6.79 95.02 6.12
C ASN A 7 5.89 95.34 4.91
N ILE A 8 4.66 95.27 5.25
CA ILE A 8 3.58 96.28 5.15
C ILE A 8 2.61 95.98 4.00
N ALA A 9 1.27 95.99 4.08
CA ALA A 9 0.22 96.48 5.02
C ALA A 9 -1.09 95.92 4.47
N ILE A 10 -1.99 95.39 5.29
CA ILE A 10 -3.14 96.06 5.95
C ILE A 10 -4.16 96.75 4.97
N VAL A 11 -5.46 96.36 5.22
CA VAL A 11 -6.72 97.05 5.03
C VAL A 11 -7.51 96.82 3.75
N ALA A 12 -8.62 96.16 3.79
CA ALA A 12 -10.00 96.53 3.86
C ALA A 12 -10.91 95.37 3.64
N LEU A 13 -11.61 94.85 4.55
CA LEU A 13 -12.88 95.19 5.25
C LEU A 13 -14.05 95.33 4.29
N THR A 14 -15.08 94.59 4.69
CA THR A 14 -16.54 94.67 4.54
C THR A 14 -17.21 93.76 3.52
N ALA A 15 -17.80 92.73 4.09
CA ALA A 15 -19.23 92.46 4.14
C ALA A 15 -19.95 92.22 2.82
N ILE A 16 -20.50 91.07 2.64
CA ILE A 16 -21.93 90.90 2.34
C ILE A 16 -22.40 89.58 2.85
N ILE A 17 -23.33 89.61 3.77
CA ILE A 17 -24.12 88.53 4.33
C ILE A 17 -25.27 88.21 3.35
N TRP A 18 -25.72 86.96 3.40
CA TRP A 18 -26.96 86.35 2.94
C TRP A 18 -26.99 85.67 1.56
N SER A 19 -27.05 84.37 1.64
CA SER A 19 -28.14 83.59 1.03
C SER A 19 -28.19 82.20 1.69
N CYS A 20 -29.14 82.00 2.58
CA CYS A 20 -29.70 80.74 2.95
C CYS A 20 -30.30 80.09 1.70
N GLY A 21 -29.82 78.98 1.32
CA GLY A 21 -30.45 78.07 0.38
C GLY A 21 -30.36 76.64 0.94
N ASP A 22 -31.48 76.18 1.56
CA ASP A 22 -31.73 74.81 1.93
C ASP A 22 -31.65 73.94 0.67
N ALA A 23 -30.51 73.37 0.45
CA ALA A 23 -30.36 72.19 -0.43
C ALA A 23 -30.33 70.94 0.46
N LYS A 24 -31.50 70.38 0.70
CA LYS A 24 -31.60 68.96 1.07
C LYS A 24 -30.85 68.16 0.03
N LYS A 25 -29.60 67.83 0.30
CA LYS A 25 -28.92 66.77 -0.35
C LYS A 25 -29.54 65.50 0.20
N ASP A 26 -30.49 64.92 -0.50
CA ASP A 26 -30.76 63.50 -0.48
C ASP A 26 -29.50 62.82 -0.88
N ALA A 27 -28.65 62.48 0.09
CA ALA A 27 -27.61 61.51 -0.04
C ALA A 27 -28.31 60.15 -0.12
N GLN A 28 -28.92 59.84 -1.26
CA GLN A 28 -29.20 58.52 -1.70
C GLN A 28 -27.81 57.91 -1.99
N GLN A 29 -27.18 57.39 -0.92
CA GLN A 29 -26.12 56.39 -1.09
C GLN A 29 -26.76 55.23 -1.84
N GLY A 30 -26.64 55.24 -3.16
CA GLY A 30 -26.84 54.07 -3.98
C GLY A 30 -25.91 53.01 -3.41
N GLN A 31 -26.47 52.09 -2.64
CA GLN A 31 -25.78 50.86 -2.28
C GLN A 31 -25.45 50.15 -3.57
N GLY A 32 -24.28 50.44 -4.12
CA GLY A 32 -23.75 49.71 -5.27
C GLY A 32 -23.72 48.26 -4.88
N SER A 33 -24.47 47.44 -5.61
CA SER A 33 -24.40 45.98 -5.40
C SER A 33 -22.97 45.50 -5.62
N LEU A 34 -22.43 44.79 -4.65
CA LEU A 34 -21.08 44.21 -4.78
C LEU A 34 -21.10 43.15 -5.88
N GLN A 35 -20.24 43.33 -6.89
CA GLN A 35 -20.07 42.28 -7.92
C GLN A 35 -19.27 41.13 -7.35
N VAL A 36 -19.83 39.92 -7.42
CA VAL A 36 -19.24 38.68 -6.90
C VAL A 36 -19.47 37.55 -7.87
N LYS A 37 -18.62 36.55 -7.82
CA LYS A 37 -18.80 35.31 -8.59
C LYS A 37 -19.47 34.26 -7.71
N GLY A 38 -20.31 33.45 -8.34
CA GLY A 38 -21.01 32.36 -7.67
C GLY A 38 -21.20 31.16 -8.57
N ILE A 39 -21.44 30.04 -7.96
CA ILE A 39 -21.80 28.80 -8.65
C ILE A 39 -23.21 28.37 -8.27
N LYS A 40 -23.96 27.81 -9.23
CA LYS A 40 -25.22 27.15 -8.94
C LYS A 40 -24.91 25.72 -8.50
N VAL A 41 -25.29 25.38 -7.30
CA VAL A 41 -25.06 24.05 -6.74
C VAL A 41 -25.96 23.02 -7.44
N ALA A 42 -25.34 21.95 -7.92
CA ALA A 42 -26.03 20.80 -8.46
C ALA A 42 -25.53 19.54 -7.77
N ALA A 43 -26.42 18.57 -7.63
CA ALA A 43 -26.03 17.24 -7.17
C ALA A 43 -25.14 16.56 -8.23
N GLN A 44 -24.00 16.06 -7.82
CA GLN A 44 -23.06 15.38 -8.71
C GLN A 44 -22.33 14.24 -7.98
N PRO A 45 -21.89 13.20 -8.71
CA PRO A 45 -21.17 12.11 -8.11
C PRO A 45 -19.84 12.60 -7.52
N PHE A 46 -19.58 12.18 -6.28
CA PHE A 46 -18.36 12.51 -5.56
C PHE A 46 -17.65 11.26 -5.08
N ASN A 47 -16.39 11.16 -5.43
CA ASN A 47 -15.50 10.11 -4.99
C ASN A 47 -14.49 10.70 -4.01
N SER A 48 -14.47 10.18 -2.80
CA SER A 48 -13.39 10.46 -1.85
C SER A 48 -12.31 9.39 -2.01
N GLU A 49 -11.08 9.82 -2.15
CA GLU A 49 -9.92 8.94 -2.30
C GLU A 49 -8.96 9.12 -1.14
N VAL A 50 -8.40 8.01 -0.70
CA VAL A 50 -7.28 7.99 0.26
C VAL A 50 -6.07 7.46 -0.48
N LYS A 51 -4.96 8.20 -0.35
CA LYS A 51 -3.66 7.83 -0.87
C LYS A 51 -2.76 7.35 0.26
N THR A 52 -2.06 6.25 0.03
CA THR A 52 -1.05 5.72 0.96
C THR A 52 0.11 5.13 0.21
N THR A 53 1.26 5.05 0.87
CA THR A 53 2.45 4.42 0.29
C THR A 53 2.41 2.91 0.48
N ALA A 54 3.00 2.19 -0.48
CA ALA A 54 3.09 0.75 -0.49
C ALA A 54 4.47 0.28 -0.95
N THR A 55 4.77 -0.96 -0.65
CA THR A 55 5.95 -1.66 -1.17
C THR A 55 5.50 -2.84 -2.02
N ILE A 56 6.08 -2.95 -3.21
CA ILE A 56 5.89 -4.12 -4.06
C ILE A 56 6.72 -5.27 -3.51
N MET A 57 6.12 -6.41 -3.29
CA MET A 57 6.79 -7.60 -2.76
C MET A 57 6.67 -8.77 -3.72
N ALA A 58 7.66 -9.65 -3.71
CA ALA A 58 7.56 -10.93 -4.39
C ALA A 58 6.42 -11.78 -3.80
N ASN A 59 5.84 -12.67 -4.63
CA ASN A 59 4.88 -13.63 -4.11
C ASN A 59 5.51 -14.55 -3.07
N GLU A 60 6.70 -15.08 -3.39
CA GLU A 60 7.52 -15.88 -2.49
C GLU A 60 8.98 -15.48 -2.65
N GLN A 61 9.69 -15.41 -1.55
CA GLN A 61 11.13 -15.17 -1.52
C GLN A 61 11.75 -15.97 -0.39
N VAL A 62 12.87 -16.61 -0.69
CA VAL A 62 13.61 -17.42 0.29
C VAL A 62 15.12 -17.29 0.06
N GLU A 63 15.87 -17.28 1.14
CA GLU A 63 17.30 -17.53 1.10
C GLU A 63 17.53 -19.05 1.12
N LEU A 64 18.02 -19.59 0.01
CA LEU A 64 18.42 -20.98 -0.06
C LEU A 64 19.71 -21.18 0.73
N LYS A 65 19.67 -22.09 1.69
CA LYS A 65 20.80 -22.39 2.59
C LYS A 65 21.24 -23.83 2.39
N ALA A 66 22.51 -24.09 2.66
CA ALA A 66 23.05 -25.45 2.62
C ALA A 66 22.41 -26.29 3.75
N PRO A 67 21.67 -27.36 3.42
CA PRO A 67 20.99 -28.16 4.45
C PRO A 67 21.97 -29.05 5.22
N ILE A 68 23.13 -29.34 4.64
CA ILE A 68 24.23 -30.11 5.23
C ILE A 68 25.57 -29.43 4.95
N ALA A 69 26.58 -29.75 5.75
CA ALA A 69 27.93 -29.27 5.52
C ALA A 69 28.65 -30.20 4.50
N GLY A 70 29.49 -29.61 3.63
CA GLY A 70 30.29 -30.34 2.68
C GLY A 70 30.87 -29.49 1.56
N GLN A 71 31.71 -30.09 0.75
CA GLN A 71 32.33 -29.44 -0.40
C GLN A 71 31.35 -29.39 -1.59
N VAL A 72 31.26 -28.24 -2.27
CA VAL A 72 30.49 -28.11 -3.51
C VAL A 72 31.21 -28.84 -4.64
N LEU A 73 30.57 -29.86 -5.20
CA LEU A 73 31.11 -30.63 -6.34
C LEU A 73 30.71 -30.00 -7.68
N ALA A 74 29.51 -29.44 -7.77
CA ALA A 74 29.04 -28.85 -9.01
C ALA A 74 27.97 -27.79 -8.73
N ILE A 75 27.88 -26.80 -9.62
CA ILE A 75 26.89 -25.75 -9.66
C ILE A 75 26.16 -25.84 -11.00
N TYR A 76 24.82 -25.89 -10.95
CA TYR A 76 23.96 -26.11 -12.13
C TYR A 76 23.09 -24.88 -12.46
N PHE A 77 23.48 -23.70 -12.03
CA PHE A 77 22.77 -22.47 -12.31
C PHE A 77 23.71 -21.30 -12.56
N ASP A 78 23.24 -20.37 -13.35
CA ASP A 78 23.85 -19.05 -13.52
C ASP A 78 23.18 -18.02 -12.61
N GLU A 79 23.93 -17.03 -12.16
CA GLU A 79 23.43 -15.94 -11.33
C GLU A 79 22.38 -15.13 -12.11
N GLY A 80 21.26 -14.80 -11.46
CA GLY A 80 20.15 -14.12 -12.09
C GLY A 80 19.31 -14.96 -13.07
N ALA A 81 19.60 -16.26 -13.21
CA ALA A 81 18.85 -17.15 -14.09
C ALA A 81 17.45 -17.48 -13.53
N ASN A 82 16.51 -17.77 -14.44
CA ASN A 82 15.23 -18.33 -14.07
C ASN A 82 15.32 -19.85 -13.89
N VAL A 83 14.76 -20.36 -12.81
CA VAL A 83 14.74 -21.80 -12.51
C VAL A 83 13.31 -22.28 -12.27
N LYS A 84 13.10 -23.59 -12.51
CA LYS A 84 11.82 -24.25 -12.26
C LYS A 84 11.84 -24.96 -10.91
N LYS A 85 10.66 -25.11 -10.28
CA LYS A 85 10.50 -25.92 -9.08
C LYS A 85 11.11 -27.31 -9.28
N GLY A 86 11.93 -27.77 -8.32
CA GLY A 86 12.61 -29.07 -8.35
C GLY A 86 13.90 -29.09 -9.17
N GLN A 87 14.26 -28.02 -9.88
CA GLN A 87 15.52 -27.93 -10.60
C GLN A 87 16.69 -27.99 -9.62
N GLN A 88 17.67 -28.87 -9.92
CA GLN A 88 18.88 -28.96 -9.12
C GLN A 88 19.74 -27.71 -9.30
N LEU A 89 20.23 -27.17 -8.20
CA LEU A 89 21.03 -25.95 -8.18
C LEU A 89 22.48 -26.21 -7.87
N ILE A 90 22.76 -26.99 -6.82
CA ILE A 90 24.11 -27.40 -6.47
C ILE A 90 24.12 -28.84 -6.03
N ARG A 91 25.30 -29.44 -6.09
CA ARG A 91 25.59 -30.73 -5.53
C ARG A 91 26.73 -30.61 -4.52
N ILE A 92 26.44 -30.99 -3.28
CA ILE A 92 27.42 -31.16 -2.21
C ILE A 92 27.96 -32.57 -2.26
N ASP A 93 29.17 -32.83 -1.78
CA ASP A 93 29.82 -34.13 -1.83
C ASP A 93 29.03 -35.20 -1.05
N ASP A 94 28.47 -36.13 -1.79
CA ASP A 94 27.61 -37.22 -1.32
C ASP A 94 28.26 -38.61 -1.46
N ARG A 95 29.52 -38.64 -1.90
CA ARG A 95 30.22 -39.92 -2.25
C ARG A 95 30.34 -40.83 -1.05
N SER A 96 30.62 -40.30 0.13
CA SER A 96 30.73 -41.10 1.36
C SER A 96 29.41 -41.78 1.71
N TRP A 97 28.30 -41.04 1.69
CA TRP A 97 26.97 -41.59 1.98
C TRP A 97 26.51 -42.59 0.95
N LYS A 98 26.81 -42.39 -0.33
CA LYS A 98 26.55 -43.37 -1.39
C LYS A 98 27.31 -44.67 -1.17
N ALA A 99 28.57 -44.60 -0.80
CA ALA A 99 29.36 -45.79 -0.50
C ALA A 99 28.83 -46.55 0.72
N GLN A 100 28.44 -45.85 1.78
CA GLN A 100 27.81 -46.39 2.97
C GLN A 100 26.46 -47.05 2.65
N LEU A 101 25.62 -46.38 1.84
CA LEU A 101 24.32 -46.90 1.42
C LEU A 101 24.44 -48.26 0.70
N VAL A 102 25.43 -48.42 -0.17
CA VAL A 102 25.71 -49.71 -0.84
C VAL A 102 25.98 -50.80 0.20
N GLY A 103 26.84 -50.53 1.20
CA GLY A 103 27.15 -51.50 2.25
C GLY A 103 25.95 -51.87 3.12
N VAL A 104 25.18 -50.84 3.57
CA VAL A 104 23.96 -51.04 4.39
C VAL A 104 22.90 -51.78 3.59
N THR A 105 22.73 -51.50 2.29
CA THR A 105 21.77 -52.20 1.43
C THR A 105 22.09 -53.66 1.31
N ALA A 106 23.37 -54.02 1.14
CA ALA A 106 23.81 -55.42 1.09
C ALA A 106 23.60 -56.16 2.43
N ALA A 107 23.87 -55.46 3.56
CA ALA A 107 23.57 -55.99 4.90
C ALA A 107 22.07 -56.21 5.14
N LEU A 108 21.25 -55.27 4.70
CA LEU A 108 19.77 -55.35 4.78
C LEU A 108 19.23 -56.55 3.99
N GLU A 109 19.72 -56.75 2.76
CA GLU A 109 19.32 -57.90 1.94
C GLU A 109 19.65 -59.23 2.63
N ASN A 110 20.85 -59.35 3.23
CA ASN A 110 21.24 -60.51 3.98
C ASN A 110 20.38 -60.74 5.25
N ALA A 111 20.10 -59.67 5.99
CA ALA A 111 19.25 -59.75 7.17
C ALA A 111 17.79 -60.14 6.80
N GLN A 112 17.27 -59.65 5.68
CA GLN A 112 15.95 -60.05 5.17
C GLN A 112 15.91 -61.54 4.83
N LYS A 113 16.94 -62.08 4.16
CA LYS A 113 17.03 -63.52 3.87
C LYS A 113 17.12 -64.35 5.14
N ASP A 114 17.83 -63.87 6.16
CA ASP A 114 17.94 -64.57 7.45
C ASP A 114 16.61 -64.57 8.20
N TYR A 115 15.93 -63.41 8.26
CA TYR A 115 14.58 -63.28 8.85
C TYR A 115 13.60 -64.24 8.18
N GLU A 116 13.49 -64.26 6.86
CA GLU A 116 12.57 -65.16 6.14
C GLU A 116 12.91 -66.64 6.39
N ARG A 117 14.21 -67.03 6.44
CA ARG A 117 14.64 -68.35 6.77
C ARG A 117 14.24 -68.77 8.18
N LYS A 118 14.46 -67.88 9.19
CA LYS A 118 14.04 -68.15 10.59
C LYS A 118 12.53 -68.27 10.74
N LYS A 119 11.80 -67.43 10.03
CA LYS A 119 10.32 -67.47 9.98
C LYS A 119 9.81 -68.78 9.39
N GLN A 120 10.46 -69.32 8.32
CA GLN A 120 10.14 -70.65 7.78
C GLN A 120 10.48 -71.79 8.76
N LEU A 121 11.61 -71.67 9.46
CA LEU A 121 12.05 -72.66 10.47
C LEU A 121 11.09 -72.65 11.69
N LEU A 122 10.59 -71.49 12.12
CA LEU A 122 9.61 -71.39 13.20
C LEU A 122 8.34 -72.21 12.88
N ALA A 123 7.88 -72.21 11.62
CA ALA A 123 6.69 -72.96 11.21
C ALA A 123 6.83 -74.45 11.34
N ILE A 124 8.06 -74.99 11.46
CA ILE A 124 8.39 -76.41 11.64
C ILE A 124 9.10 -76.65 12.97
N GLU A 125 8.96 -75.73 13.95
CA GLU A 125 9.60 -75.78 15.28
C GLU A 125 11.14 -75.82 15.26
N GLY A 126 11.77 -75.43 14.19
CA GLY A 126 13.24 -75.41 14.01
C GLY A 126 13.89 -74.08 14.42
N SER A 127 13.14 -73.06 14.88
CA SER A 127 13.60 -71.80 15.43
C SER A 127 12.67 -71.32 16.53
N SER A 128 13.13 -70.43 17.42
CA SER A 128 12.31 -69.81 18.45
C SER A 128 11.65 -68.52 17.96
N GLN A 129 10.54 -68.09 18.58
CA GLN A 129 9.92 -66.79 18.29
C GLN A 129 10.89 -65.66 18.59
N GLU A 130 11.68 -65.76 19.67
CA GLU A 130 12.71 -64.75 20.01
C GLU A 130 13.76 -64.57 18.91
N GLU A 131 14.20 -65.67 18.26
CA GLU A 131 15.14 -65.60 17.15
C GLU A 131 14.55 -64.93 15.92
N VAL A 132 13.26 -65.12 15.62
CA VAL A 132 12.53 -64.46 14.54
C VAL A 132 12.37 -62.97 14.86
N ASP A 133 12.01 -62.61 16.09
CA ASP A 133 11.83 -61.23 16.52
C ASP A 133 13.15 -60.47 16.52
N ASN A 134 14.25 -61.10 16.92
CA ASN A 134 15.59 -60.53 16.84
C ASN A 134 16.04 -60.30 15.38
N ALA A 135 15.77 -61.25 14.49
CA ALA A 135 16.07 -61.08 13.07
C ALA A 135 15.24 -59.98 12.43
N PHE A 136 13.95 -59.89 12.78
CA PHE A 136 13.07 -58.80 12.36
C PHE A 136 13.60 -57.44 12.83
N SER A 137 13.98 -57.30 14.12
CA SER A 137 14.56 -56.07 14.67
C SER A 137 15.83 -55.66 13.94
N THR A 138 16.65 -56.61 13.51
CA THR A 138 17.86 -56.33 12.69
C THR A 138 17.51 -55.77 11.32
N VAL A 139 16.48 -56.32 10.65
CA VAL A 139 15.97 -55.82 9.37
C VAL A 139 15.47 -54.37 9.50
N GLU A 140 14.66 -54.09 10.51
CA GLU A 140 14.12 -52.73 10.70
C GLU A 140 15.21 -51.72 11.05
N THR A 141 16.24 -52.12 11.81
CA THR A 141 17.41 -51.26 12.10
C THR A 141 18.17 -50.92 10.83
N LEU A 142 18.50 -51.89 10.01
CA LEU A 142 19.26 -51.66 8.76
C LEU A 142 18.44 -50.89 7.73
N LYS A 143 17.15 -51.12 7.68
CA LYS A 143 16.21 -50.33 6.85
C LYS A 143 16.21 -48.87 7.24
N SER A 144 16.14 -48.56 8.54
CA SER A 144 16.19 -47.18 9.07
C SER A 144 17.54 -46.53 8.73
N GLN A 145 18.66 -47.25 8.85
CA GLN A 145 19.98 -46.73 8.48
C GLN A 145 20.08 -46.44 6.95
N ALA A 146 19.53 -47.32 6.11
CA ALA A 146 19.48 -47.08 4.67
C ALA A 146 18.66 -45.84 4.31
N GLU A 147 17.55 -45.64 5.00
CA GLU A 147 16.70 -44.46 4.76
C GLU A 147 17.37 -43.15 5.22
N GLU A 148 18.06 -43.14 6.36
CA GLU A 148 18.87 -42.01 6.81
C GLU A 148 19.92 -41.58 5.77
N LEU A 149 20.66 -42.58 5.21
CA LEU A 149 21.65 -42.34 4.17
C LEU A 149 21.01 -41.76 2.89
N LYS A 150 19.85 -42.26 2.49
CA LYS A 150 19.11 -41.71 1.34
C LYS A 150 18.69 -40.24 1.57
N VAL A 151 18.21 -39.91 2.76
CA VAL A 151 17.87 -38.51 3.14
C VAL A 151 19.13 -37.64 3.03
N ASN A 152 20.27 -38.05 3.57
CA ASN A 152 21.51 -37.27 3.47
C ASN A 152 21.97 -37.07 2.02
N ILE A 153 21.81 -38.08 1.16
CA ILE A 153 22.10 -38.00 -0.27
C ILE A 153 21.14 -37.03 -0.98
N ASP A 154 19.86 -37.02 -0.63
CA ASP A 154 18.91 -36.08 -1.23
C ASP A 154 19.19 -34.64 -0.75
N LEU A 155 19.51 -34.43 0.53
CA LEU A 155 19.92 -33.12 1.07
C LEU A 155 21.20 -32.58 0.42
N ALA A 156 22.11 -33.46 -0.03
CA ALA A 156 23.31 -33.09 -0.79
C ALA A 156 22.97 -32.48 -2.17
N ASN A 157 21.78 -32.75 -2.69
CA ASN A 157 21.29 -32.27 -3.99
C ASN A 157 20.30 -31.13 -3.77
N VAL A 158 20.80 -29.93 -3.57
CA VAL A 158 19.97 -28.75 -3.29
C VAL A 158 19.16 -28.37 -4.53
N LYS A 159 17.83 -28.30 -4.38
CA LYS A 159 16.88 -28.02 -5.46
C LYS A 159 16.07 -26.76 -5.17
N ALA A 160 15.54 -26.12 -6.22
CA ALA A 160 14.66 -24.97 -6.10
C ALA A 160 13.30 -25.40 -5.53
N PRO A 161 12.82 -24.81 -4.41
CA PRO A 161 11.53 -25.16 -3.81
C PRO A 161 10.32 -24.68 -4.61
N PHE A 162 10.49 -23.62 -5.39
CA PHE A 162 9.49 -23.05 -6.32
C PHE A 162 10.18 -22.48 -7.56
N SER A 163 9.42 -22.13 -8.58
CA SER A 163 9.94 -21.48 -9.79
C SER A 163 10.17 -19.98 -9.53
N GLY A 164 11.28 -19.45 -10.03
CA GLY A 164 11.61 -18.04 -9.81
C GLY A 164 12.98 -17.68 -10.35
N LYS A 165 13.44 -16.47 -10.01
CA LYS A 165 14.73 -15.93 -10.38
C LYS A 165 15.72 -16.06 -9.23
N LEU A 166 16.90 -16.56 -9.54
CA LEU A 166 18.00 -16.71 -8.58
C LEU A 166 18.73 -15.38 -8.41
N GLY A 167 19.22 -15.14 -7.20
CA GLY A 167 20.15 -14.06 -6.89
C GLY A 167 21.60 -14.40 -7.22
N MET A 168 22.52 -13.66 -6.61
CA MET A 168 23.96 -13.86 -6.73
C MET A 168 24.43 -14.92 -5.72
N ARG A 169 25.55 -15.55 -5.99
CA ARG A 169 26.26 -16.47 -5.11
C ARG A 169 27.63 -15.92 -4.71
N ASN A 170 28.10 -16.26 -3.53
CA ASN A 170 29.41 -15.83 -3.02
C ASN A 170 30.36 -17.02 -2.79
N PHE A 171 30.23 -18.07 -3.59
CA PHE A 171 31.07 -19.26 -3.52
C PHE A 171 31.32 -19.86 -4.92
N SER A 172 32.27 -20.72 -5.04
CA SER A 172 32.63 -21.44 -6.28
C SER A 172 32.63 -22.93 -6.06
N GLU A 173 32.71 -23.72 -7.13
CA GLU A 173 32.98 -25.15 -7.04
C GLU A 173 34.27 -25.39 -6.25
N GLY A 174 34.29 -26.43 -5.45
CA GLY A 174 35.38 -26.71 -4.53
C GLY A 174 35.28 -26.03 -3.16
N THR A 175 34.43 -25.02 -2.99
CA THR A 175 34.22 -24.35 -1.69
C THR A 175 33.55 -25.32 -0.72
N PHE A 176 33.96 -25.27 0.55
CA PHE A 176 33.30 -26.00 1.63
C PHE A 176 32.19 -25.10 2.23
N LEU A 177 30.95 -25.57 2.22
CA LEU A 177 29.81 -24.93 2.82
C LEU A 177 29.54 -25.49 4.21
N SER A 178 29.28 -24.64 5.16
CA SER A 178 28.73 -25.02 6.48
C SER A 178 27.22 -25.18 6.39
N GLN A 179 26.65 -26.05 7.24
CA GLN A 179 25.19 -26.14 7.36
C GLN A 179 24.56 -24.77 7.71
N GLY A 180 23.49 -24.38 7.02
CA GLY A 180 22.84 -23.08 7.18
C GLY A 180 23.48 -21.93 6.43
N GLN A 181 24.64 -22.13 5.78
CA GLN A 181 25.27 -21.09 4.96
C GLN A 181 24.43 -20.77 3.73
N VAL A 182 24.26 -19.49 3.44
CA VAL A 182 23.47 -19.01 2.29
C VAL A 182 24.15 -19.40 0.98
N ILE A 183 23.39 -20.03 0.11
CA ILE A 183 23.77 -20.39 -1.26
C ILE A 183 23.42 -19.25 -2.22
N THR A 184 22.17 -18.88 -2.25
CA THR A 184 21.63 -17.79 -3.08
C THR A 184 20.22 -17.43 -2.60
N SER A 185 19.64 -16.33 -3.09
CA SER A 185 18.23 -16.04 -2.92
C SER A 185 17.42 -16.58 -4.09
N LEU A 186 16.20 -17.01 -3.85
CA LEU A 186 15.23 -17.38 -4.88
C LEU A 186 13.97 -16.53 -4.71
N THR A 187 13.56 -15.83 -5.76
CA THR A 187 12.46 -14.88 -5.75
C THR A 187 11.47 -15.21 -6.84
N ALA A 188 10.21 -15.46 -6.47
CA ALA A 188 9.12 -15.66 -7.42
C ALA A 188 8.62 -14.29 -7.91
N ILE A 189 8.80 -14.01 -9.20
CA ILE A 189 8.48 -12.72 -9.84
C ILE A 189 7.29 -12.81 -10.80
N ASP A 190 6.68 -13.96 -10.95
CA ASP A 190 5.51 -14.22 -11.79
C ASP A 190 4.24 -13.56 -11.24
N LYS A 191 4.17 -13.39 -9.93
CA LYS A 191 3.11 -12.67 -9.24
C LYS A 191 3.73 -11.73 -8.23
N LEU A 192 3.21 -10.52 -8.13
CA LEU A 192 3.65 -9.54 -7.16
C LEU A 192 2.53 -9.22 -6.17
N LYS A 193 2.93 -8.98 -4.94
CA LYS A 193 2.08 -8.52 -3.86
C LYS A 193 2.36 -7.05 -3.60
N VAL A 194 1.35 -6.37 -3.11
CA VAL A 194 1.46 -4.99 -2.65
C VAL A 194 1.19 -5.01 -1.14
N ASP A 195 2.15 -4.58 -0.36
CA ASP A 195 2.06 -4.47 1.10
C ASP A 195 1.95 -3.00 1.47
N PHE A 196 0.88 -2.62 2.16
CA PHE A 196 0.63 -1.23 2.55
C PHE A 196 -0.11 -1.14 3.88
N THR A 197 -0.08 0.04 4.47
CA THR A 197 -0.78 0.33 5.72
C THR A 197 -1.91 1.32 5.48
N MET A 198 -3.03 1.10 6.17
CA MET A 198 -4.18 1.99 6.16
C MET A 198 -4.46 2.48 7.57
N ALA A 199 -4.74 3.77 7.73
CA ALA A 199 -5.13 4.32 9.02
C ALA A 199 -6.46 3.73 9.50
N GLN A 200 -6.60 3.47 10.80
CA GLN A 200 -7.74 2.79 11.41
C GLN A 200 -9.09 3.48 11.09
N ASN A 201 -9.11 4.82 10.98
CA ASN A 201 -10.33 5.58 10.65
C ASN A 201 -10.89 5.24 9.25
N HIS A 202 -10.10 4.60 8.37
CA HIS A 202 -10.51 4.15 7.05
C HIS A 202 -10.74 2.63 6.97
N GLN A 203 -10.84 1.92 8.11
CA GLN A 203 -11.04 0.46 8.13
C GLN A 203 -12.27 0.00 7.34
N ASN A 204 -13.36 0.78 7.37
CA ASN A 204 -14.58 0.47 6.63
C ASN A 204 -14.42 0.64 5.10
N SER A 205 -13.34 1.25 4.66
CA SER A 205 -13.04 1.47 3.24
C SER A 205 -12.21 0.36 2.62
N ILE A 206 -11.75 -0.61 3.41
CA ILE A 206 -11.00 -1.78 2.98
C ILE A 206 -11.82 -3.05 3.21
N ALA A 207 -11.81 -3.93 2.21
CA ALA A 207 -12.46 -5.24 2.29
C ALA A 207 -11.71 -6.24 1.41
N ILE A 208 -11.75 -7.51 1.78
CA ILE A 208 -11.22 -8.59 0.92
C ILE A 208 -12.02 -8.62 -0.39
N GLY A 209 -11.31 -8.76 -1.51
CA GLY A 209 -11.88 -8.69 -2.87
C GLY A 209 -12.03 -7.26 -3.41
N LYS A 210 -11.78 -6.22 -2.61
CA LYS A 210 -11.83 -4.85 -3.11
C LYS A 210 -10.66 -4.57 -4.04
N LYS A 211 -10.99 -3.97 -5.18
CA LYS A 211 -10.01 -3.49 -6.16
C LYS A 211 -9.48 -2.12 -5.76
N ILE A 212 -8.19 -1.96 -5.90
CA ILE A 212 -7.45 -0.73 -5.61
C ILE A 212 -6.57 -0.38 -6.79
N MET A 213 -6.23 0.88 -6.93
CA MET A 213 -5.30 1.35 -7.94
C MET A 213 -3.91 1.51 -7.31
N VAL A 214 -2.91 1.01 -8.01
CA VAL A 214 -1.51 1.02 -7.61
C VAL A 214 -0.74 1.81 -8.65
N LEU A 215 -0.18 2.93 -8.24
CA LEU A 215 0.65 3.77 -9.08
C LEU A 215 2.11 3.42 -8.83
N ILE A 216 2.78 2.90 -9.84
CA ILE A 216 4.21 2.56 -9.83
C ILE A 216 4.88 3.40 -10.90
N GLU A 217 5.75 4.34 -10.49
CA GLU A 217 6.34 5.33 -11.37
C GLU A 217 5.26 6.14 -12.12
N ASN A 218 5.04 5.85 -13.42
CA ASN A 218 4.02 6.49 -14.25
C ASN A 218 2.89 5.53 -14.67
N ASP A 219 2.93 4.29 -14.21
CA ASP A 219 1.94 3.27 -14.58
C ASP A 219 0.92 3.11 -13.47
N THR A 220 -0.35 3.03 -13.87
CA THR A 220 -1.44 2.72 -12.97
C THR A 220 -1.91 1.30 -13.22
N LEU A 221 -1.82 0.46 -12.18
CA LEU A 221 -2.17 -0.94 -12.21
C LEU A 221 -3.33 -1.21 -11.25
N GLU A 222 -4.09 -2.25 -11.51
CA GLU A 222 -5.12 -2.74 -10.61
C GLU A 222 -4.53 -3.80 -9.66
N ALA A 223 -4.91 -3.74 -8.38
CA ALA A 223 -4.63 -4.81 -7.43
C ALA A 223 -5.90 -5.16 -6.65
N GLU A 224 -5.99 -6.39 -6.17
CA GLU A 224 -7.12 -6.88 -5.39
C GLU A 224 -6.67 -7.23 -3.98
N ILE A 225 -7.34 -6.68 -2.97
CA ILE A 225 -7.06 -6.94 -1.56
C ILE A 225 -7.42 -8.40 -1.25
N TYR A 226 -6.45 -9.20 -0.81
CA TYR A 226 -6.67 -10.59 -0.42
C TYR A 226 -6.48 -10.87 1.08
N ALA A 227 -5.79 -9.96 1.79
CA ALA A 227 -5.56 -10.12 3.22
C ALA A 227 -5.54 -8.77 3.95
N ILE A 228 -6.15 -8.74 5.11
CA ILE A 228 -6.19 -7.59 6.02
C ILE A 228 -5.79 -8.12 7.40
N SER A 229 -4.84 -7.45 8.05
CA SER A 229 -4.43 -7.82 9.42
C SER A 229 -5.62 -7.69 10.39
N PRO A 230 -5.89 -8.69 11.21
CA PRO A 230 -6.94 -8.61 12.24
C PRO A 230 -6.54 -7.72 13.43
N VAL A 231 -5.28 -7.25 13.46
CA VAL A 231 -4.73 -6.45 14.56
C VAL A 231 -4.31 -5.09 14.03
N VAL A 232 -4.74 -4.04 14.72
CA VAL A 232 -4.29 -2.67 14.52
C VAL A 232 -2.98 -2.47 15.27
N SER A 233 -1.98 -1.91 14.60
CA SER A 233 -0.73 -1.50 15.27
C SER A 233 -1.03 -0.40 16.30
N ALA A 234 -0.71 -0.65 17.57
CA ALA A 234 -0.96 0.30 18.65
C ALA A 234 -0.13 1.59 18.50
N ASP A 235 1.10 1.47 18.00
CA ASP A 235 2.05 2.58 17.87
C ASP A 235 1.66 3.53 16.72
N SER A 236 1.32 2.97 15.56
CA SER A 236 1.02 3.74 14.34
C SER A 236 -0.48 3.94 14.11
N ARG A 237 -1.35 3.20 14.82
CA ARG A 237 -2.80 3.14 14.60
C ARG A 237 -3.16 2.81 13.15
N THR A 238 -2.39 1.90 12.55
CA THR A 238 -2.60 1.45 11.17
C THR A 238 -2.92 -0.04 11.11
N ILE A 239 -3.57 -0.42 10.02
CA ILE A 239 -3.91 -1.80 9.67
C ILE A 239 -3.03 -2.20 8.50
N ASN A 240 -2.34 -3.34 8.59
CA ASN A 240 -1.59 -3.88 7.46
C ASN A 240 -2.54 -4.57 6.48
N VAL A 241 -2.37 -4.25 5.20
CA VAL A 241 -3.20 -4.75 4.11
C VAL A 241 -2.30 -5.28 3.00
N ARG A 242 -2.69 -6.41 2.42
CA ARG A 242 -2.02 -6.98 1.25
C ARG A 242 -2.97 -7.14 0.09
N ALA A 243 -2.50 -6.75 -1.07
CA ALA A 243 -3.21 -6.94 -2.32
C ALA A 243 -2.36 -7.73 -3.32
N MET A 244 -3.01 -8.44 -4.22
CA MET A 244 -2.37 -9.12 -5.35
C MET A 244 -2.40 -8.17 -6.54
N LEU A 245 -1.22 -7.86 -7.08
CA LEU A 245 -1.08 -7.00 -8.24
C LEU A 245 -1.47 -7.75 -9.50
N LYS A 246 -2.34 -7.18 -10.32
CA LYS A 246 -2.56 -7.65 -11.69
C LYS A 246 -1.43 -7.10 -12.56
N GLN A 247 -0.46 -7.95 -12.85
CA GLN A 247 0.64 -7.59 -13.72
C GLN A 247 0.19 -7.49 -15.17
N ASN A 248 0.77 -6.53 -15.89
CA ASN A 248 0.78 -6.53 -17.34
C ASN A 248 1.98 -7.38 -17.79
N GLU A 249 1.76 -8.31 -18.72
CA GLU A 249 2.83 -9.20 -19.23
C GLU A 249 3.97 -8.43 -19.92
N GLU A 250 3.71 -7.19 -20.32
CA GLU A 250 4.66 -6.34 -21.05
C GLU A 250 5.72 -5.68 -20.14
N LYS A 251 5.42 -5.48 -18.85
CA LYS A 251 6.34 -4.78 -17.93
C LYS A 251 6.47 -5.54 -16.61
N MET A 252 7.70 -5.93 -16.31
CA MET A 252 8.03 -6.63 -15.08
C MET A 252 8.58 -5.65 -14.04
N TYR A 253 7.90 -5.52 -12.91
CA TYR A 253 8.36 -4.72 -11.79
C TYR A 253 9.23 -5.55 -10.85
N MET A 254 10.26 -4.93 -10.27
CA MET A 254 11.09 -5.60 -9.28
C MET A 254 10.46 -5.52 -7.89
N PRO A 255 10.50 -6.61 -7.12
CA PRO A 255 10.20 -6.53 -5.68
C PRO A 255 11.11 -5.52 -4.98
N GLY A 256 10.57 -4.77 -4.01
CA GLY A 256 11.26 -3.71 -3.29
C GLY A 256 10.96 -2.30 -3.79
N VAL A 257 10.31 -2.15 -4.94
CA VAL A 257 9.92 -0.83 -5.48
C VAL A 257 8.78 -0.24 -4.65
N PHE A 258 8.83 1.07 -4.44
CA PHE A 258 7.74 1.82 -3.82
C PHE A 258 6.61 2.09 -4.81
N ALA A 259 5.40 2.10 -4.30
CA ALA A 259 4.19 2.43 -5.04
C ALA A 259 3.29 3.36 -4.22
N GLU A 260 2.41 4.11 -4.89
CA GLU A 260 1.31 4.84 -4.27
C GLU A 260 0.01 4.05 -4.47
N ILE A 261 -0.75 3.86 -3.41
CA ILE A 261 -2.07 3.23 -3.45
C ILE A 261 -3.13 4.31 -3.43
N ILE A 262 -4.11 4.17 -4.33
CA ILE A 262 -5.30 5.02 -4.37
C ILE A 262 -6.50 4.14 -4.08
N ILE A 263 -7.19 4.44 -2.98
CA ILE A 263 -8.38 3.71 -2.55
C ILE A 263 -9.58 4.66 -2.53
N THR A 264 -10.59 4.34 -3.32
CA THR A 264 -11.87 5.03 -3.24
C THR A 264 -12.57 4.65 -1.93
N THR A 265 -12.83 5.64 -1.06
CA THR A 265 -13.39 5.38 0.28
C THR A 265 -14.90 5.56 0.33
N ASN A 266 -15.43 6.60 -0.33
CA ASN A 266 -16.85 6.86 -0.39
C ASN A 266 -17.25 7.23 -1.83
N PHE A 267 -18.32 6.64 -2.28
CA PHE A 267 -19.01 7.03 -3.50
C PHE A 267 -20.38 7.60 -3.13
N ILE A 268 -20.59 8.88 -3.36
CA ILE A 268 -21.85 9.57 -3.09
C ILE A 268 -22.39 10.01 -4.44
N ASN A 269 -23.56 9.49 -4.83
CA ASN A 269 -24.15 9.80 -6.14
C ASN A 269 -24.62 11.25 -6.23
N ASP A 270 -25.20 11.79 -5.15
CA ASP A 270 -25.90 13.05 -5.12
C ASP A 270 -25.25 14.01 -4.10
N ALA A 271 -23.93 14.21 -4.22
CA ALA A 271 -23.18 15.10 -3.35
C ALA A 271 -23.37 16.55 -3.77
N LEU A 272 -23.69 17.43 -2.81
CA LEU A 272 -23.66 18.88 -3.02
C LEU A 272 -22.24 19.38 -2.82
N LEU A 273 -21.57 19.71 -3.91
CA LEU A 273 -20.18 20.15 -3.88
C LEU A 273 -20.07 21.65 -4.07
N VAL A 274 -19.20 22.26 -3.26
CA VAL A 274 -18.83 23.66 -3.39
C VAL A 274 -17.32 23.81 -3.46
N PRO A 275 -16.77 24.80 -4.17
CA PRO A 275 -15.34 25.07 -4.16
C PRO A 275 -14.85 25.34 -2.73
N THR A 276 -13.67 24.83 -2.40
CA THR A 276 -13.07 24.99 -1.05
C THR A 276 -13.00 26.46 -0.63
N GLN A 277 -12.79 27.37 -1.59
CA GLN A 277 -12.74 28.81 -1.36
C GLN A 277 -14.09 29.43 -0.99
N ALA A 278 -15.21 28.74 -1.20
CA ALA A 278 -16.55 29.24 -0.82
C ALA A 278 -16.86 29.06 0.68
N ILE A 279 -16.09 28.21 1.35
CA ILE A 279 -16.23 27.96 2.77
C ILE A 279 -15.55 29.10 3.58
N VAL A 280 -16.29 29.78 4.41
CA VAL A 280 -15.77 30.78 5.33
C VAL A 280 -15.69 30.17 6.73
N PRO A 281 -14.47 29.83 7.22
CA PRO A 281 -14.32 29.30 8.56
C PRO A 281 -14.67 30.38 9.62
N SER A 282 -15.42 29.99 10.64
CA SER A 282 -15.69 30.76 11.85
C SER A 282 -15.07 30.01 13.04
N ILE A 283 -15.09 30.65 14.22
CA ILE A 283 -14.50 30.05 15.43
C ILE A 283 -15.22 28.76 15.82
N THR A 284 -16.51 28.66 15.61
CA THR A 284 -17.37 27.55 16.01
C THR A 284 -17.92 26.75 14.84
N ASP A 285 -18.10 27.38 13.66
CA ASP A 285 -18.88 26.80 12.57
C ASP A 285 -18.21 27.00 11.21
N GLN A 286 -18.67 26.26 10.24
CA GLN A 286 -18.37 26.49 8.82
C GLN A 286 -19.55 27.24 8.22
N THR A 287 -19.28 28.27 7.45
CA THR A 287 -20.34 29.09 6.85
C THR A 287 -20.10 29.31 5.37
N ILE A 288 -21.19 29.47 4.63
CA ILE A 288 -21.20 29.88 3.22
C ILE A 288 -22.16 31.09 3.05
N TYR A 289 -21.95 31.78 1.95
CA TYR A 289 -22.93 32.81 1.53
C TYR A 289 -23.69 32.28 0.32
N VAL A 290 -25.03 32.23 0.46
CA VAL A 290 -25.94 31.92 -0.65
C VAL A 290 -26.63 33.19 -1.12
N VAL A 291 -27.09 33.22 -2.37
CA VAL A 291 -27.84 34.36 -2.91
C VAL A 291 -29.33 34.06 -2.90
N LYS A 292 -30.09 34.89 -2.21
CA LYS A 292 -31.54 34.85 -2.20
C LYS A 292 -32.08 36.23 -2.46
N ASP A 293 -32.97 36.36 -3.42
CA ASP A 293 -33.62 37.63 -3.80
C ASP A 293 -32.62 38.79 -4.06
N GLY A 294 -31.47 38.48 -4.71
CA GLY A 294 -30.41 39.47 -4.99
C GLY A 294 -29.59 39.92 -3.77
N LYS A 295 -29.73 39.24 -2.63
CA LYS A 295 -28.99 39.52 -1.39
C LYS A 295 -28.18 38.31 -0.96
N ALA A 296 -27.02 38.56 -0.39
CA ALA A 296 -26.20 37.52 0.24
C ALA A 296 -26.83 37.12 1.58
N GLN A 297 -27.05 35.83 1.78
CA GLN A 297 -27.52 35.26 3.04
C GLN A 297 -26.46 34.33 3.59
N LYS A 298 -26.03 34.55 4.83
CA LYS A 298 -25.09 33.68 5.53
C LYS A 298 -25.80 32.42 6.01
N LYS A 299 -25.29 31.27 5.67
CA LYS A 299 -25.77 29.95 6.13
C LYS A 299 -24.68 29.19 6.86
N ILE A 300 -25.02 28.55 7.96
CA ILE A 300 -24.19 27.57 8.65
C ILE A 300 -24.35 26.27 7.89
N VAL A 301 -23.23 25.59 7.61
CA VAL A 301 -23.19 24.32 6.90
C VAL A 301 -22.36 23.30 7.65
N GLN A 302 -22.72 22.05 7.51
CA GLN A 302 -21.85 20.93 7.88
C GLN A 302 -21.11 20.46 6.64
N ILE A 303 -19.81 20.26 6.79
CA ILE A 303 -18.95 19.78 5.71
C ILE A 303 -18.54 18.34 5.98
N GLY A 304 -18.56 17.54 4.94
CA GLY A 304 -18.08 16.17 4.93
C GLY A 304 -16.66 16.06 4.34
N ASN A 305 -16.48 15.10 3.44
CA ASN A 305 -15.22 14.88 2.75
C ASN A 305 -14.87 16.02 1.81
N ARG A 306 -13.58 16.27 1.63
CA ARG A 306 -13.08 17.30 0.71
C ARG A 306 -11.96 16.74 -0.19
N THR A 307 -11.90 17.30 -1.38
CA THR A 307 -10.73 17.18 -2.27
C THR A 307 -9.88 18.46 -2.18
N LYS A 308 -8.89 18.58 -3.04
CA LYS A 308 -8.09 19.81 -3.15
C LYS A 308 -8.96 21.01 -3.50
N ASP A 309 -9.92 20.84 -4.40
CA ASP A 309 -10.69 21.93 -5.02
C ASP A 309 -12.13 22.03 -4.54
N LEU A 310 -12.73 20.91 -4.11
CA LEU A 310 -14.16 20.81 -3.76
C LEU A 310 -14.37 20.28 -2.34
N VAL A 311 -15.45 20.75 -1.72
CA VAL A 311 -15.92 20.31 -0.39
C VAL A 311 -17.35 19.81 -0.52
N HIS A 312 -17.62 18.63 0.00
CA HIS A 312 -18.97 18.09 0.14
C HIS A 312 -19.67 18.75 1.32
N VAL A 313 -20.81 19.36 1.07
CA VAL A 313 -21.69 19.93 2.10
C VAL A 313 -22.76 18.90 2.42
N THR A 314 -22.80 18.43 3.68
CA THR A 314 -23.73 17.40 4.14
C THR A 314 -25.06 17.97 4.63
N GLU A 315 -25.03 19.17 5.20
CA GLU A 315 -26.22 19.87 5.75
C GLU A 315 -26.11 21.39 5.54
N GLY A 316 -27.26 22.05 5.45
CA GLY A 316 -27.35 23.52 5.38
C GLY A 316 -27.37 24.12 3.98
N LEU A 317 -27.25 23.27 2.93
CA LEU A 317 -27.28 23.68 1.52
C LEU A 317 -28.32 22.86 0.77
N SER A 318 -28.97 23.47 -0.22
CA SER A 318 -29.95 22.81 -1.09
C SER A 318 -29.51 22.85 -2.56
N GLU A 319 -29.90 21.84 -3.33
CA GLU A 319 -29.70 21.88 -4.77
C GLU A 319 -30.35 23.07 -5.43
N GLY A 320 -29.68 23.69 -6.39
CA GLY A 320 -30.16 24.87 -7.12
C GLY A 320 -29.82 26.20 -6.46
N GLU A 321 -29.34 26.24 -5.20
CA GLU A 321 -28.88 27.46 -4.56
C GLU A 321 -27.58 27.98 -5.22
N ILE A 322 -27.44 29.31 -5.22
CA ILE A 322 -26.23 29.96 -5.74
C ILE A 322 -25.33 30.30 -4.56
N VAL A 323 -24.15 29.68 -4.56
CA VAL A 323 -23.11 29.88 -3.53
C VAL A 323 -22.06 30.85 -4.05
N LEU A 324 -21.70 31.85 -3.24
CA LEU A 324 -20.65 32.81 -3.59
C LEU A 324 -19.26 32.19 -3.47
N THR A 325 -18.41 32.47 -4.45
CA THR A 325 -17.03 31.97 -4.50
C THR A 325 -15.98 33.07 -4.39
N THR A 326 -16.38 34.33 -4.60
CA THR A 326 -15.48 35.51 -4.49
C THR A 326 -16.11 36.63 -3.66
N GLY A 327 -15.28 37.59 -3.22
CA GLY A 327 -15.75 38.74 -2.43
C GLY A 327 -16.14 38.43 -0.97
N LEU A 328 -15.91 37.21 -0.49
CA LEU A 328 -16.41 36.71 0.80
C LEU A 328 -15.97 37.52 2.01
N LEU A 329 -14.82 38.20 1.94
CA LEU A 329 -14.34 39.09 3.02
C LEU A 329 -15.07 40.40 3.10
N GLN A 330 -15.75 40.83 2.03
CA GLN A 330 -16.46 42.10 1.94
C GLN A 330 -17.97 41.94 2.10
N VAL A 331 -18.48 40.73 1.78
CA VAL A 331 -19.89 40.38 1.86
C VAL A 331 -20.33 40.27 3.33
N LYS A 332 -21.46 40.89 3.63
CA LYS A 332 -22.15 40.74 4.92
C LYS A 332 -23.54 40.16 4.70
N ASP A 333 -24.10 39.58 5.76
CA ASP A 333 -25.47 39.06 5.72
C ASP A 333 -26.47 40.13 5.35
N GLY A 334 -27.39 39.84 4.43
CA GLY A 334 -28.37 40.77 3.90
C GLY A 334 -27.86 41.77 2.87
N MET A 335 -26.58 41.80 2.52
CA MET A 335 -25.98 42.75 1.58
C MET A 335 -26.47 42.51 0.15
N PRO A 336 -26.89 43.55 -0.61
CA PRO A 336 -27.23 43.40 -2.03
C PRO A 336 -25.98 43.05 -2.85
N VAL A 337 -26.08 41.99 -3.67
CA VAL A 337 -24.99 41.50 -4.52
C VAL A 337 -25.45 41.28 -5.96
N THR A 338 -24.57 41.52 -6.89
CA THR A 338 -24.77 41.16 -8.31
C THR A 338 -23.84 39.97 -8.60
N VAL A 339 -24.43 38.84 -8.96
CA VAL A 339 -23.69 37.56 -9.14
C VAL A 339 -23.43 37.28 -10.60
N GLU A 340 -22.18 37.10 -10.92
CA GLU A 340 -21.73 36.44 -12.17
C GLU A 340 -21.64 34.97 -11.93
N LEU A 341 -22.49 34.18 -12.61
CA LEU A 341 -22.41 32.69 -12.52
C LEU A 341 -21.20 32.18 -13.27
N ILE A 342 -20.40 31.39 -12.59
CA ILE A 342 -19.31 30.59 -13.19
C ILE A 342 -19.80 29.13 -13.32
N ASN A 343 -19.60 28.55 -14.49
CA ASN A 343 -19.88 27.13 -14.74
C ASN A 343 -18.81 26.22 -14.16
#